data_b8b3898f47faabb505e1e1499fb3ab66
#
_entry.id   b8b3898f47faabb505e1e1499fb3ab66
#
_cell.length_a   1.000
_cell.length_b   1.000
_cell.length_c   1.000
_cell.angle_alpha   90.00
_cell.angle_beta   90.00
_cell.angle_gamma   90.00
#
_symmetry.space_group_name_H-M   'P 1'
#
loop_
_entity.id
_entity.type
_entity.pdbx_description
1 polymer ?
#
loop_
_entity_poly.entity_id
_entity_poly.type
_entity_poly.pdbx_seq_one_letter_code
_entity_poly.pdbx_strand_id
1 'polypeptide(L)'
;MRFRVALLLLPAAFAGWSVLNAQKPFMEYPGAEYTNFPLPADYLEKTEWTRARLKCPSIRGGFRGDNNWTIDYPRSDRHLLQGVRRLTRINTRSVEQITEADGSDDMYNWPTLYAVEVGHWDLPEDQAAQLREFLLRGGFLMVDDFHGSEEYRGLNEWATFVASIKRVFPDREIVDIKDDDPIFHTIYDLSDRFQVPGAQYLRTGITYEKGETGRPAHWRAIYDDKGRIMVAICHNMDLGDAWEWSDDPAYPEKWASLAYRIAMNYFVYDLTH
;
A
#
# COMPACT_ATOMS: atom_id res chain seq x y z
N MET A 1 -12.38 -20.91 -45.53
CA MET A 1 -12.11 -21.05 -44.07
C MET A 1 -11.09 -20.03 -43.51
N ARG A 2 -10.60 -19.06 -44.27
CA ARG A 2 -9.58 -18.07 -43.83
C ARG A 2 -10.17 -16.73 -43.33
N PHE A 3 -11.43 -16.40 -43.60
CA PHE A 3 -12.04 -15.12 -43.20
C PHE A 3 -12.59 -15.06 -41.75
N ARG A 4 -12.79 -16.20 -41.10
CA ARG A 4 -13.37 -16.24 -39.74
C ARG A 4 -12.35 -16.01 -38.61
N VAL A 5 -11.06 -16.23 -38.90
CA VAL A 5 -9.99 -16.05 -37.90
C VAL A 5 -9.60 -14.57 -37.76
N ALA A 6 -9.66 -13.81 -38.86
CA ALA A 6 -9.33 -12.37 -38.84
C ALA A 6 -10.35 -11.53 -38.08
N LEU A 7 -11.64 -11.96 -38.04
CA LEU A 7 -12.70 -11.22 -37.33
C LEU A 7 -12.66 -11.39 -35.81
N LEU A 8 -12.03 -12.46 -35.32
CA LEU A 8 -11.89 -12.73 -33.87
C LEU A 8 -10.64 -12.08 -33.26
N LEU A 9 -9.63 -11.77 -34.09
CA LEU A 9 -8.39 -11.11 -33.61
C LEU A 9 -8.56 -9.59 -33.48
N LEU A 10 -9.44 -8.97 -34.25
CA LEU A 10 -9.72 -7.53 -34.19
C LEU A 10 -10.32 -7.08 -32.85
N PRO A 11 -11.35 -7.72 -32.26
CA PRO A 11 -11.89 -7.30 -30.98
C PRO A 11 -10.92 -7.57 -29.81
N ALA A 12 -10.09 -8.64 -29.87
CA ALA A 12 -9.09 -8.91 -28.85
C ALA A 12 -7.94 -7.88 -28.87
N ALA A 13 -7.52 -7.44 -30.07
CA ALA A 13 -6.53 -6.37 -30.21
C ALA A 13 -7.09 -5.01 -29.77
N PHE A 14 -8.39 -4.75 -30.03
CA PHE A 14 -9.05 -3.51 -29.61
C PHE A 14 -9.29 -3.47 -28.09
N ALA A 15 -9.65 -4.61 -27.49
CA ALA A 15 -9.79 -4.72 -26.03
C ALA A 15 -8.44 -4.55 -25.32
N GLY A 16 -7.36 -5.15 -25.83
CA GLY A 16 -6.01 -4.95 -25.31
C GLY A 16 -5.53 -3.49 -25.43
N TRP A 17 -5.90 -2.80 -26.50
CA TRP A 17 -5.53 -1.40 -26.70
C TRP A 17 -6.32 -0.43 -25.83
N SER A 18 -7.59 -0.73 -25.54
CA SER A 18 -8.42 0.06 -24.62
C SER A 18 -7.94 -0.05 -23.16
N VAL A 19 -7.49 -1.22 -22.72
CA VAL A 19 -6.92 -1.42 -21.38
C VAL A 19 -5.62 -0.62 -21.23
N LEU A 20 -4.74 -0.64 -22.23
CA LEU A 20 -3.48 0.13 -22.21
C LEU A 20 -3.68 1.65 -22.20
N ASN A 21 -4.83 2.15 -22.66
CA ASN A 21 -5.15 3.57 -22.65
C ASN A 21 -5.99 4.02 -21.43
N ALA A 22 -6.43 3.09 -20.59
CA ALA A 22 -7.21 3.41 -19.39
C ALA A 22 -6.33 3.88 -18.22
N GLN A 23 -5.04 3.52 -18.22
CA GLN A 23 -4.10 3.97 -17.19
C GLN A 23 -3.84 5.47 -17.29
N LYS A 24 -4.08 6.20 -16.20
CA LYS A 24 -3.65 7.60 -16.12
C LYS A 24 -2.11 7.68 -16.22
N PRO A 25 -1.59 8.69 -16.94
CA PRO A 25 -0.15 8.89 -16.98
C PRO A 25 0.39 9.21 -15.59
N PHE A 26 1.67 8.92 -15.39
CA PHE A 26 2.36 9.35 -14.17
C PHE A 26 2.21 10.87 -14.01
N MET A 27 1.87 11.30 -12.81
CA MET A 27 1.80 12.70 -12.42
C MET A 27 2.53 12.87 -11.08
N GLU A 28 3.47 13.77 -11.03
CA GLU A 28 4.13 14.13 -9.79
C GLU A 28 3.23 15.09 -8.99
N TYR A 29 2.96 14.73 -7.76
CA TYR A 29 2.26 15.62 -6.85
C TYR A 29 3.27 16.49 -6.09
N PRO A 30 2.95 17.77 -5.80
CA PRO A 30 3.80 18.59 -4.95
C PRO A 30 3.94 17.88 -3.61
N GLY A 31 5.14 17.38 -3.39
CA GLY A 31 5.46 16.51 -2.29
C GLY A 31 5.47 17.24 -0.98
N ALA A 32 5.28 16.49 0.08
CA ALA A 32 5.35 16.99 1.42
C ALA A 32 6.80 17.21 1.85
N GLU A 33 7.69 16.27 1.67
CA GLU A 33 9.03 16.31 2.30
C GLU A 33 10.18 16.45 1.30
N TYR A 34 10.00 15.98 0.08
CA TYR A 34 11.08 15.94 -0.93
C TYR A 34 10.61 16.52 -2.27
N THR A 35 10.29 17.79 -2.29
CA THR A 35 9.86 18.50 -3.51
C THR A 35 10.86 18.45 -4.68
N ASN A 36 12.12 18.09 -4.40
CA ASN A 36 13.20 18.06 -5.39
C ASN A 36 13.78 16.66 -5.60
N PHE A 37 13.05 15.60 -5.29
CA PHE A 37 13.52 14.24 -5.56
C PHE A 37 13.53 14.00 -7.08
N PRO A 38 14.70 13.82 -7.73
CA PRO A 38 14.78 13.82 -9.18
C PRO A 38 14.03 12.63 -9.77
N LEU A 39 13.27 12.88 -10.84
CA LEU A 39 12.58 11.82 -11.58
C LEU A 39 13.60 10.94 -12.29
N PRO A 40 13.54 9.60 -12.12
CA PRO A 40 14.34 8.67 -12.91
C PRO A 40 13.90 8.66 -14.38
N ALA A 41 14.79 8.26 -15.28
CA ALA A 41 14.54 8.34 -16.73
C ALA A 41 13.36 7.47 -17.21
N ASP A 42 13.01 6.43 -16.46
CA ASP A 42 11.95 5.47 -16.77
C ASP A 42 10.56 5.84 -16.20
N TYR A 43 10.38 7.06 -15.71
CA TYR A 43 9.14 7.48 -15.04
C TYR A 43 7.87 7.40 -15.90
N LEU A 44 8.00 7.43 -17.22
CA LEU A 44 6.89 7.27 -18.17
C LEU A 44 6.78 5.86 -18.75
N GLU A 45 7.66 4.93 -18.38
CA GLU A 45 7.59 3.57 -18.89
C GLU A 45 6.31 2.88 -18.45
N LYS A 46 5.65 2.22 -19.39
CA LYS A 46 4.52 1.34 -19.13
C LYS A 46 5.05 -0.03 -18.75
N THR A 47 4.82 -0.42 -17.52
CA THR A 47 5.27 -1.69 -16.98
C THR A 47 4.10 -2.58 -16.62
N GLU A 48 4.34 -3.87 -16.46
CA GLU A 48 3.30 -4.85 -16.10
C GLU A 48 2.71 -4.59 -14.71
N TRP A 49 3.52 -4.05 -13.82
CA TRP A 49 3.17 -3.76 -12.45
C TRP A 49 3.87 -2.50 -11.96
N THR A 50 3.26 -1.76 -11.09
CA THR A 50 3.89 -0.80 -10.20
C THR A 50 3.05 -0.66 -8.94
N ARG A 51 3.68 -0.28 -7.84
CA ARG A 51 2.97 0.06 -6.61
C ARG A 51 2.13 1.31 -6.85
N ALA A 52 0.85 1.25 -6.55
CA ALA A 52 -0.01 2.41 -6.54
C ALA A 52 -0.26 2.88 -5.10
N ARG A 53 0.08 4.14 -4.83
CA ARG A 53 -0.27 4.81 -3.57
C ARG A 53 -1.70 5.32 -3.66
N LEU A 54 -2.53 4.92 -2.69
CA LEU A 54 -3.92 5.34 -2.64
C LEU A 54 -4.03 6.72 -1.96
N LYS A 55 -4.46 7.70 -2.73
CA LYS A 55 -4.79 9.02 -2.21
C LYS A 55 -6.21 8.97 -1.64
N CYS A 56 -6.33 9.17 -0.34
CA CYS A 56 -7.58 9.14 0.40
C CYS A 56 -7.82 10.44 1.15
N PRO A 57 -9.09 10.86 1.31
CA PRO A 57 -9.43 11.98 2.17
C PRO A 57 -9.20 11.62 3.63
N SER A 58 -8.80 12.62 4.40
CA SER A 58 -8.53 12.52 5.84
C SER A 58 -9.55 13.31 6.64
N ILE A 59 -9.71 12.94 7.91
CA ILE A 59 -10.52 13.71 8.85
C ILE A 59 -10.01 15.15 8.93
N ARG A 60 -10.93 16.11 9.02
CA ARG A 60 -10.58 17.52 9.17
C ARG A 60 -9.75 17.75 10.42
N GLY A 61 -8.63 18.46 10.28
CA GLY A 61 -7.74 18.77 11.40
C GLY A 61 -6.65 17.74 11.68
N GLY A 62 -6.48 16.72 10.83
CA GLY A 62 -5.33 15.81 10.87
C GLY A 62 -4.00 16.54 10.70
N PHE A 63 -2.89 15.87 10.99
CA PHE A 63 -1.52 16.43 11.01
C PHE A 63 -1.15 17.21 9.75
N ARG A 64 -1.60 16.75 8.55
CA ARG A 64 -1.42 17.40 7.25
C ARG A 64 -2.73 17.71 6.52
N GLY A 65 -3.86 17.72 7.24
CA GLY A 65 -5.18 17.87 6.64
C GLY A 65 -5.45 16.75 5.62
N ASP A 66 -5.94 17.09 4.42
CA ASP A 66 -6.24 16.09 3.37
C ASP A 66 -4.98 15.50 2.70
N ASN A 67 -3.77 15.81 3.19
CA ASN A 67 -2.51 15.39 2.59
C ASN A 67 -1.77 14.30 3.39
N ASN A 68 -2.39 13.64 4.35
CA ASN A 68 -1.74 12.56 5.12
C ASN A 68 -1.25 11.41 4.22
N TRP A 69 -1.92 11.17 3.08
CA TRP A 69 -1.49 10.20 2.10
C TRP A 69 -0.09 10.50 1.49
N THR A 70 0.46 11.72 1.68
CA THR A 70 1.79 12.13 1.18
C THR A 70 2.92 11.91 2.19
N ILE A 71 2.64 11.30 3.34
CA ILE A 71 3.70 10.94 4.29
C ILE A 71 4.71 10.03 3.59
N ASP A 72 6.01 10.27 3.79
CA ASP A 72 7.16 9.55 3.22
C ASP A 72 7.25 9.61 1.68
N TYR A 73 6.32 10.30 1.03
CA TYR A 73 6.27 10.43 -0.42
C TYR A 73 7.23 11.52 -0.92
N PRO A 74 7.98 11.29 -2.00
CA PRO A 74 8.01 10.10 -2.86
C PRO A 74 9.15 9.11 -2.54
N ARG A 75 9.98 9.40 -1.54
CA ARG A 75 11.23 8.68 -1.28
C ARG A 75 10.98 7.23 -0.88
N SER A 76 10.05 7.00 0.02
CA SER A 76 9.61 5.65 0.44
C SER A 76 9.22 4.78 -0.76
N ASP A 77 8.37 5.32 -1.66
CA ASP A 77 7.89 4.59 -2.84
C ASP A 77 9.02 4.25 -3.81
N ARG A 78 9.90 5.21 -4.09
CA ARG A 78 11.00 5.04 -5.04
C ARG A 78 12.07 4.10 -4.50
N HIS A 79 12.41 4.17 -3.22
CA HIS A 79 13.31 3.20 -2.59
C HIS A 79 12.71 1.79 -2.62
N LEU A 80 11.42 1.66 -2.28
CA LEU A 80 10.75 0.37 -2.33
C LEU A 80 10.76 -0.23 -3.74
N LEU A 81 10.44 0.54 -4.78
CA LEU A 81 10.48 0.08 -6.16
C LEU A 81 11.88 -0.34 -6.62
N GLN A 82 12.92 0.36 -6.17
CA GLN A 82 14.30 -0.11 -6.39
C GLN A 82 14.54 -1.48 -5.71
N GLY A 83 14.00 -1.67 -4.51
CA GLY A 83 14.03 -2.96 -3.81
C GLY A 83 13.33 -4.05 -4.62
N VAL A 84 12.11 -3.80 -5.12
CA VAL A 84 11.36 -4.74 -5.96
C VAL A 84 12.18 -5.16 -7.18
N ARG A 85 12.79 -4.22 -7.89
CA ARG A 85 13.62 -4.49 -9.08
C ARG A 85 14.88 -5.31 -8.78
N ARG A 86 15.43 -5.19 -7.57
CA ARG A 86 16.66 -5.89 -7.16
C ARG A 86 16.39 -7.27 -6.57
N LEU A 87 15.27 -7.41 -5.85
CA LEU A 87 14.98 -8.60 -5.05
C LEU A 87 14.00 -9.55 -5.74
N THR A 88 13.34 -9.10 -6.82
CA THR A 88 12.36 -9.88 -7.57
C THR A 88 12.64 -9.83 -9.07
N ARG A 89 11.81 -10.53 -9.86
CA ARG A 89 11.76 -10.41 -11.32
C ARG A 89 10.55 -9.63 -11.82
N ILE A 90 9.85 -8.95 -10.93
CA ILE A 90 8.71 -8.11 -11.29
C ILE A 90 9.20 -6.97 -12.19
N ASN A 91 8.60 -6.84 -13.37
CA ASN A 91 8.89 -5.76 -14.30
C ASN A 91 8.14 -4.50 -13.87
N THR A 92 8.86 -3.58 -13.21
CA THR A 92 8.32 -2.31 -12.72
C THR A 92 9.23 -1.13 -13.09
N ARG A 93 8.65 0.03 -13.30
CA ARG A 93 9.38 1.30 -13.40
C ARG A 93 9.88 1.76 -12.03
N SER A 94 10.73 2.78 -12.02
CA SER A 94 11.37 3.29 -10.79
C SER A 94 10.51 4.26 -9.99
N VAL A 95 9.30 4.58 -10.47
CA VAL A 95 8.35 5.47 -9.79
C VAL A 95 7.01 4.79 -9.59
N GLU A 96 6.37 5.19 -8.54
CA GLU A 96 5.03 4.80 -8.13
C GLU A 96 3.94 5.29 -9.10
N GLN A 97 2.70 4.93 -8.81
CA GLN A 97 1.51 5.58 -9.32
C GLN A 97 0.72 6.16 -8.15
N ILE A 98 0.07 7.30 -8.35
CA ILE A 98 -0.94 7.80 -7.41
C ILE A 98 -2.31 7.53 -8.02
N THR A 99 -3.20 6.92 -7.25
CA THR A 99 -4.58 6.66 -7.67
C THR A 99 -5.57 7.02 -6.59
N GLU A 100 -6.81 7.25 -6.97
CA GLU A 100 -7.92 7.65 -6.10
C GLU A 100 -9.15 6.80 -6.42
N ALA A 101 -10.01 6.61 -5.42
CA ALA A 101 -11.35 6.08 -5.63
C ALA A 101 -12.29 7.24 -6.07
N ASP A 102 -12.07 7.78 -7.27
CA ASP A 102 -12.74 8.98 -7.80
C ASP A 102 -13.88 8.67 -8.78
N GLY A 103 -14.33 7.42 -8.83
CA GLY A 103 -15.34 6.93 -9.77
C GLY A 103 -14.78 6.60 -11.16
N SER A 104 -13.51 6.88 -11.46
CA SER A 104 -12.87 6.47 -12.71
C SER A 104 -12.37 5.02 -12.65
N ASP A 105 -12.04 4.46 -13.82
CA ASP A 105 -11.51 3.10 -13.93
C ASP A 105 -9.99 3.02 -13.64
N ASP A 106 -9.33 4.13 -13.30
CA ASP A 106 -7.88 4.17 -13.13
C ASP A 106 -7.39 3.20 -12.05
N MET A 107 -8.06 3.16 -10.91
CA MET A 107 -7.68 2.29 -9.79
C MET A 107 -7.60 0.81 -10.17
N TYR A 108 -8.47 0.35 -11.10
CA TYR A 108 -8.49 -1.05 -11.54
C TYR A 108 -7.31 -1.46 -12.44
N ASN A 109 -6.47 -0.50 -12.84
CA ASN A 109 -5.24 -0.79 -13.58
C ASN A 109 -4.05 -1.12 -12.67
N TRP A 110 -4.22 -0.98 -11.34
CA TRP A 110 -3.16 -1.10 -10.35
C TRP A 110 -3.52 -2.18 -9.34
N PRO A 111 -3.06 -3.43 -9.51
CA PRO A 111 -3.52 -4.54 -8.67
C PRO A 111 -3.18 -4.35 -7.19
N THR A 112 -2.04 -3.75 -6.90
CA THR A 112 -1.53 -3.55 -5.53
C THR A 112 -1.63 -2.09 -5.12
N LEU A 113 -2.47 -1.80 -4.14
CA LEU A 113 -2.58 -0.49 -3.51
C LEU A 113 -1.83 -0.44 -2.18
N TYR A 114 -1.27 0.71 -1.88
CA TYR A 114 -0.69 1.03 -0.57
C TYR A 114 -1.30 2.31 -0.02
N ALA A 115 -1.64 2.30 1.25
CA ALA A 115 -2.13 3.47 1.94
C ALA A 115 -1.44 3.65 3.29
N VAL A 116 -1.01 4.87 3.55
CA VAL A 116 -0.31 5.30 4.75
C VAL A 116 -1.22 6.18 5.60
N GLU A 117 -0.95 6.29 6.91
CA GLU A 117 -1.67 7.15 7.85
C GLU A 117 -3.19 6.90 7.85
N VAL A 118 -3.56 5.63 7.72
CA VAL A 118 -4.96 5.22 7.61
C VAL A 118 -5.76 5.44 8.90
N GLY A 119 -5.09 5.70 10.01
CA GLY A 119 -5.67 6.16 11.26
C GLY A 119 -6.31 7.57 11.18
N HIS A 120 -6.09 8.27 10.08
CA HIS A 120 -6.68 9.59 9.79
C HIS A 120 -7.72 9.54 8.66
N TRP A 121 -8.09 8.38 8.16
CA TRP A 121 -9.04 8.26 7.07
C TRP A 121 -10.45 8.75 7.40
N ASP A 122 -11.08 9.36 6.40
CA ASP A 122 -12.53 9.58 6.36
C ASP A 122 -13.05 9.25 4.96
N LEU A 123 -13.20 7.95 4.68
CA LEU A 123 -13.65 7.46 3.38
C LEU A 123 -15.14 7.76 3.18
N PRO A 124 -15.52 8.56 2.16
CA PRO A 124 -16.91 8.70 1.76
C PRO A 124 -17.50 7.36 1.27
N GLU A 125 -18.83 7.24 1.30
CA GLU A 125 -19.53 6.00 0.93
C GLU A 125 -19.27 5.57 -0.52
N ASP A 126 -19.19 6.51 -1.45
CA ASP A 126 -18.90 6.25 -2.86
C ASP A 126 -17.47 5.73 -3.06
N GLN A 127 -16.51 6.31 -2.38
CA GLN A 127 -15.12 5.84 -2.40
C GLN A 127 -14.97 4.47 -1.73
N ALA A 128 -15.67 4.26 -0.62
CA ALA A 128 -15.69 2.97 0.06
C ALA A 128 -16.32 1.89 -0.83
N ALA A 129 -17.40 2.20 -1.55
CA ALA A 129 -18.03 1.28 -2.48
C ALA A 129 -17.09 0.90 -3.65
N GLN A 130 -16.37 1.87 -4.23
CA GLN A 130 -15.41 1.61 -5.30
C GLN A 130 -14.23 0.78 -4.81
N LEU A 131 -13.69 1.09 -3.63
CA LEU A 131 -12.61 0.31 -3.01
C LEU A 131 -13.05 -1.13 -2.70
N ARG A 132 -14.29 -1.31 -2.21
CA ARG A 132 -14.89 -2.65 -2.04
C ARG A 132 -14.91 -3.43 -3.35
N GLU A 133 -15.40 -2.82 -4.40
CA GLU A 133 -15.46 -3.48 -5.72
C GLU A 133 -14.09 -3.86 -6.24
N PHE A 134 -13.10 -2.96 -6.12
CA PHE A 134 -11.70 -3.23 -6.46
C PHE A 134 -11.16 -4.47 -5.73
N LEU A 135 -11.32 -4.54 -4.42
CA LEU A 135 -10.82 -5.62 -3.59
C LEU A 135 -11.52 -6.96 -3.89
N LEU A 136 -12.84 -6.93 -4.11
CA LEU A 136 -13.61 -8.13 -4.48
C LEU A 136 -13.29 -8.65 -5.88
N ARG A 137 -12.81 -7.80 -6.78
CA ARG A 137 -12.36 -8.18 -8.13
C ARG A 137 -10.94 -8.76 -8.18
N GLY A 138 -10.27 -8.86 -7.05
CA GLY A 138 -8.93 -9.42 -6.96
C GLY A 138 -7.85 -8.41 -6.57
N GLY A 139 -8.20 -7.14 -6.36
CA GLY A 139 -7.25 -6.14 -5.88
C GLY A 139 -6.74 -6.44 -4.46
N PHE A 140 -5.60 -5.86 -4.14
CA PHE A 140 -4.95 -5.97 -2.84
C PHE A 140 -4.65 -4.58 -2.27
N LEU A 141 -4.89 -4.41 -0.98
CA LEU A 141 -4.58 -3.18 -0.25
C LEU A 141 -3.66 -3.49 0.93
N MET A 142 -2.51 -2.86 0.97
CA MET A 142 -1.64 -2.83 2.14
C MET A 142 -1.82 -1.49 2.86
N VAL A 143 -2.11 -1.53 4.15
CA VAL A 143 -2.22 -0.33 5.00
C VAL A 143 -1.17 -0.35 6.08
N ASP A 144 -0.62 0.82 6.40
CA ASP A 144 0.54 1.00 7.24
C ASP A 144 0.54 2.37 7.95
N ASP A 145 1.46 2.57 8.85
CA ASP A 145 1.73 3.82 9.57
C ASP A 145 0.49 4.40 10.25
N PHE A 146 -0.04 3.64 11.21
CA PHE A 146 -1.04 4.10 12.16
C PHE A 146 -0.91 3.32 13.46
N HIS A 147 -1.18 3.98 14.60
CA HIS A 147 -0.70 3.51 15.86
C HIS A 147 -1.70 3.67 17.00
N GLY A 148 -1.62 2.72 17.97
CA GLY A 148 -2.43 2.74 19.16
C GLY A 148 -3.88 2.34 18.92
N SER A 149 -4.55 1.97 20.01
CA SER A 149 -5.98 1.61 20.01
C SER A 149 -6.77 2.35 21.09
N GLU A 150 -6.15 3.34 21.71
CA GLU A 150 -6.76 4.28 22.66
C GLU A 150 -6.59 5.71 22.16
N GLU A 151 -7.35 6.64 22.75
CA GLU A 151 -7.23 8.05 22.40
C GLU A 151 -5.84 8.59 22.77
N TYR A 152 -5.16 9.14 21.78
CA TYR A 152 -3.91 9.86 21.97
C TYR A 152 -4.01 11.23 21.30
N ARG A 153 -3.90 12.30 22.11
CA ARG A 153 -4.02 13.70 21.66
C ARG A 153 -5.30 14.00 20.87
N GLY A 154 -6.43 13.40 21.28
CA GLY A 154 -7.73 13.64 20.68
C GLY A 154 -8.10 12.74 19.51
N LEU A 155 -7.29 11.74 19.18
CA LEU A 155 -7.56 10.78 18.11
C LEU A 155 -7.28 9.35 18.58
N ASN A 156 -8.17 8.43 18.24
CA ASN A 156 -7.93 6.99 18.30
C ASN A 156 -7.79 6.47 16.86
N GLU A 157 -6.55 6.28 16.42
CA GLU A 157 -6.24 5.94 15.03
C GLU A 157 -6.81 4.58 14.62
N TRP A 158 -6.76 3.58 15.51
CA TRP A 158 -7.39 2.29 15.24
C TRP A 158 -8.89 2.41 15.05
N ALA A 159 -9.58 3.14 15.92
CA ALA A 159 -11.03 3.32 15.81
C ALA A 159 -11.42 4.08 14.53
N THR A 160 -10.64 5.09 14.13
CA THR A 160 -10.83 5.86 12.90
C THR A 160 -10.65 4.99 11.66
N PHE A 161 -9.58 4.18 11.62
CA PHE A 161 -9.38 3.21 10.55
C PHE A 161 -10.53 2.21 10.49
N VAL A 162 -10.93 1.62 11.61
CA VAL A 162 -12.04 0.65 11.68
C VAL A 162 -13.35 1.28 11.19
N ALA A 163 -13.63 2.52 11.54
CA ALA A 163 -14.83 3.21 11.07
C ALA A 163 -14.86 3.35 9.55
N SER A 164 -13.72 3.69 8.92
CA SER A 164 -13.60 3.80 7.46
C SER A 164 -13.63 2.44 6.76
N ILE A 165 -12.87 1.47 7.24
CA ILE A 165 -12.80 0.15 6.59
C ILE A 165 -14.10 -0.65 6.74
N LYS A 166 -14.91 -0.37 7.77
CA LYS A 166 -16.24 -0.95 7.94
C LYS A 166 -17.28 -0.39 6.96
N ARG A 167 -17.06 0.80 6.36
CA ARG A 167 -17.84 1.25 5.20
C ARG A 167 -17.50 0.41 3.95
N VAL A 168 -16.24 0.01 3.80
CA VAL A 168 -15.81 -0.89 2.72
C VAL A 168 -16.35 -2.31 2.94
N PHE A 169 -16.16 -2.87 4.12
CA PHE A 169 -16.57 -4.23 4.48
C PHE A 169 -17.36 -4.26 5.79
N PRO A 170 -18.66 -3.93 5.78
CA PRO A 170 -19.51 -4.01 6.97
C PRO A 170 -19.71 -5.46 7.45
N ASP A 171 -19.57 -6.40 6.54
CA ASP A 171 -19.87 -7.83 6.67
C ASP A 171 -18.63 -8.71 6.89
N ARG A 172 -17.42 -8.13 6.97
CA ARG A 172 -16.18 -8.88 7.17
C ARG A 172 -15.45 -8.48 8.45
N GLU A 173 -14.78 -9.45 9.04
CA GLU A 173 -13.99 -9.23 10.25
C GLU A 173 -12.54 -8.88 9.89
N ILE A 174 -11.92 -8.08 10.77
CA ILE A 174 -10.47 -7.91 10.80
C ILE A 174 -9.95 -9.00 11.75
N VAL A 175 -9.06 -9.85 11.27
CA VAL A 175 -8.50 -10.95 12.03
C VAL A 175 -6.97 -10.89 12.07
N ASP A 176 -6.36 -11.42 13.12
CA ASP A 176 -4.92 -11.60 13.17
C ASP A 176 -4.50 -12.68 12.17
N ILE A 177 -3.47 -12.39 11.37
CA ILE A 177 -2.90 -13.33 10.39
C ILE A 177 -2.15 -14.41 11.17
N LYS A 178 -2.44 -15.67 10.88
CA LYS A 178 -1.77 -16.81 11.51
C LYS A 178 -0.32 -16.89 11.07
N ASP A 179 0.54 -17.43 11.93
CA ASP A 179 1.97 -17.55 11.65
C ASP A 179 2.28 -18.45 10.44
N ASP A 180 1.43 -19.42 10.16
CA ASP A 180 1.53 -20.34 9.03
C ASP A 180 0.84 -19.85 7.74
N ASP A 181 0.34 -18.60 7.72
CA ASP A 181 -0.31 -18.04 6.53
C ASP A 181 0.71 -17.88 5.38
N PRO A 182 0.34 -18.25 4.15
CA PRO A 182 1.22 -18.13 2.98
C PRO A 182 1.88 -16.77 2.79
N ILE A 183 1.22 -15.67 3.17
CA ILE A 183 1.77 -14.32 3.02
C ILE A 183 3.11 -14.13 3.75
N PHE A 184 3.32 -14.86 4.84
CA PHE A 184 4.58 -14.80 5.59
C PHE A 184 5.67 -15.73 5.06
N HIS A 185 5.37 -16.55 4.04
CA HIS A 185 6.27 -17.59 3.53
C HIS A 185 6.40 -17.60 2.00
N THR A 186 5.94 -16.53 1.31
CA THR A 186 5.90 -16.48 -0.16
C THR A 186 7.30 -16.48 -0.78
N ILE A 187 8.22 -15.63 -0.32
CA ILE A 187 9.62 -15.55 -0.75
C ILE A 187 10.53 -15.75 0.44
N TYR A 188 10.27 -15.00 1.51
CA TYR A 188 11.04 -15.02 2.74
C TYR A 188 10.23 -15.69 3.84
N ASP A 189 10.89 -16.42 4.72
CA ASP A 189 10.30 -16.83 6.00
C ASP A 189 10.30 -15.63 6.95
N LEU A 190 9.11 -15.19 7.35
CA LEU A 190 8.89 -14.07 8.26
C LEU A 190 8.46 -14.54 9.66
N SER A 191 8.82 -15.75 10.06
CA SER A 191 8.50 -16.28 11.40
C SER A 191 9.11 -15.43 12.52
N ASP A 192 10.20 -14.71 12.24
CA ASP A 192 10.93 -13.82 13.16
C ASP A 192 10.52 -12.33 13.06
N ARG A 193 9.39 -12.04 12.45
CA ARG A 193 8.93 -10.64 12.26
C ARG A 193 8.71 -9.93 13.59
N PHE A 194 9.06 -8.67 13.63
CA PHE A 194 8.96 -7.79 14.81
C PHE A 194 8.46 -6.40 14.41
N GLN A 195 8.22 -5.54 15.39
CA GLN A 195 7.80 -4.15 15.15
C GLN A 195 8.89 -3.40 14.37
N VAL A 196 8.47 -2.74 13.29
CA VAL A 196 9.30 -1.83 12.51
C VAL A 196 8.92 -0.40 12.93
N PRO A 197 9.84 0.37 13.52
CA PRO A 197 9.55 1.73 13.99
C PRO A 197 9.72 2.75 12.89
N GLY A 198 9.03 3.87 13.02
CA GLY A 198 9.27 5.06 12.21
C GLY A 198 10.57 5.81 12.58
N ALA A 199 10.86 6.88 11.83
CA ALA A 199 12.06 7.69 12.00
C ALA A 199 12.12 8.42 13.36
N GLN A 200 11.01 8.52 14.08
CA GLN A 200 11.01 9.03 15.45
C GLN A 200 11.98 8.24 16.36
N TYR A 201 12.25 6.98 16.03
CA TYR A 201 13.24 6.16 16.74
C TYR A 201 14.63 6.83 16.76
N LEU A 202 15.04 7.47 15.67
CA LEU A 202 16.34 8.13 15.57
C LEU A 202 16.53 9.23 16.62
N ARG A 203 15.44 9.80 17.13
CA ARG A 203 15.45 10.86 18.14
C ARG A 203 15.17 10.34 19.55
N THR A 204 14.33 9.30 19.66
CA THR A 204 13.77 8.87 20.95
C THR A 204 14.35 7.56 21.46
N GLY A 205 14.87 6.70 20.56
CA GLY A 205 15.23 5.32 20.86
C GLY A 205 14.04 4.41 21.16
N ILE A 206 12.80 4.90 20.94
CA ILE A 206 11.55 4.16 21.20
C ILE A 206 11.00 3.61 19.89
N THR A 207 10.63 2.33 19.88
CA THR A 207 10.15 1.64 18.68
C THR A 207 8.64 1.75 18.44
N TYR A 208 7.89 2.33 19.37
CA TYR A 208 6.43 2.42 19.32
C TYR A 208 5.97 3.88 19.43
N GLU A 209 4.77 4.14 18.94
CA GLU A 209 4.12 5.45 18.96
C GLU A 209 2.78 5.40 19.69
N LYS A 210 2.22 6.60 19.96
CA LYS A 210 0.87 6.79 20.54
C LYS A 210 0.62 6.03 21.85
N GLY A 211 1.65 5.89 22.69
CA GLY A 211 1.54 5.32 24.03
C GLY A 211 1.61 3.79 24.10
N GLU A 212 1.18 3.23 25.20
CA GLU A 212 1.37 1.79 25.51
C GLU A 212 0.64 0.87 24.52
N THR A 213 -0.51 1.27 23.99
CA THR A 213 -1.25 0.48 23.01
C THR A 213 -0.59 0.44 21.63
N GLY A 214 0.42 1.29 21.39
CA GLY A 214 1.27 1.24 20.21
C GLY A 214 2.44 0.26 20.29
N ARG A 215 2.70 -0.35 21.46
CA ARG A 215 3.85 -1.26 21.65
C ARG A 215 3.79 -2.56 20.85
N PRO A 216 2.66 -3.31 20.86
CA PRO A 216 2.64 -4.57 20.13
C PRO A 216 2.43 -4.34 18.63
N ALA A 217 3.29 -4.92 17.79
CA ALA A 217 3.05 -5.02 16.37
C ALA A 217 1.86 -5.96 16.11
N HIS A 218 0.96 -5.55 15.22
CA HIS A 218 -0.18 -6.37 14.82
C HIS A 218 -0.19 -6.59 13.31
N TRP A 219 -0.21 -7.86 12.94
CA TRP A 219 -0.32 -8.34 11.56
C TRP A 219 -1.72 -8.85 11.35
N ARG A 220 -2.58 -8.05 10.72
CA ARG A 220 -4.00 -8.33 10.57
C ARG A 220 -4.42 -8.32 9.11
N ALA A 221 -5.57 -8.93 8.83
CA ALA A 221 -6.10 -8.97 7.48
C ALA A 221 -7.63 -8.96 7.45
N ILE A 222 -8.15 -8.62 6.27
CA ILE A 222 -9.51 -8.94 5.83
C ILE A 222 -9.39 -9.92 4.67
N TYR A 223 -10.03 -11.08 4.80
CA TYR A 223 -10.03 -12.16 3.82
C TYR A 223 -11.28 -12.13 2.94
N ASP A 224 -11.14 -12.62 1.71
CA ASP A 224 -12.27 -12.95 0.87
C ASP A 224 -12.87 -14.33 1.22
N ASP A 225 -13.93 -14.74 0.49
CA ASP A 225 -14.62 -16.02 0.73
C ASP A 225 -13.79 -17.26 0.36
N LYS A 226 -12.65 -17.06 -0.32
CA LYS A 226 -11.73 -18.13 -0.73
C LYS A 226 -10.50 -18.22 0.19
N GLY A 227 -10.40 -17.34 1.18
CA GLY A 227 -9.26 -17.26 2.09
C GLY A 227 -8.07 -16.47 1.55
N ARG A 228 -8.25 -15.66 0.48
CA ARG A 228 -7.24 -14.72 0.00
C ARG A 228 -7.30 -13.44 0.84
N ILE A 229 -6.16 -12.91 1.22
CA ILE A 229 -6.07 -11.60 1.87
C ILE A 229 -6.38 -10.52 0.82
N MET A 230 -7.41 -9.72 1.10
CA MET A 230 -7.75 -8.53 0.34
C MET A 230 -7.12 -7.27 0.92
N VAL A 231 -7.10 -7.17 2.25
CA VAL A 231 -6.49 -6.05 2.98
C VAL A 231 -5.48 -6.60 3.98
N ALA A 232 -4.22 -6.25 3.82
CA ALA A 232 -3.16 -6.53 4.77
C ALA A 232 -2.93 -5.30 5.65
N ILE A 233 -3.00 -5.48 6.97
CA ILE A 233 -3.04 -4.40 7.95
C ILE A 233 -1.80 -4.48 8.83
N CYS A 234 -0.87 -3.55 8.65
CA CYS A 234 0.37 -3.41 9.40
C CYS A 234 0.16 -2.35 10.52
N HIS A 235 -0.52 -2.75 11.60
CA HIS A 235 -0.87 -1.84 12.69
C HIS A 235 0.24 -1.76 13.73
N ASN A 236 0.52 -0.56 14.23
CA ASN A 236 1.64 -0.25 15.13
C ASN A 236 3.03 -0.45 14.49
N MET A 237 3.14 -0.17 13.22
CA MET A 237 4.38 -0.23 12.45
C MET A 237 4.45 0.93 11.47
N ASP A 238 5.65 1.21 11.03
CA ASP A 238 5.94 2.21 10.03
C ASP A 238 6.94 1.62 9.02
N LEU A 239 6.39 0.93 8.05
CA LEU A 239 7.18 0.37 6.94
C LEU A 239 7.55 1.46 5.94
N GLY A 240 6.72 2.52 5.85
CA GLY A 240 6.93 3.69 5.01
C GLY A 240 8.24 4.37 5.34
N ASP A 241 8.44 4.74 6.59
CA ASP A 241 9.69 5.31 7.11
C ASP A 241 10.89 4.35 6.95
N ALA A 242 10.67 3.05 7.16
CA ALA A 242 11.74 2.06 7.01
C ALA A 242 12.24 1.95 5.56
N TRP A 243 11.41 2.18 4.56
CA TRP A 243 11.84 2.27 3.17
C TRP A 243 12.43 3.66 2.88
N GLU A 244 11.80 4.73 3.39
CA GLU A 244 12.25 6.10 3.21
C GLU A 244 13.70 6.29 3.70
N TRP A 245 13.99 5.84 4.90
CA TRP A 245 15.28 5.98 5.56
C TRP A 245 16.25 4.83 5.34
N SER A 246 15.95 3.91 4.43
CA SER A 246 16.75 2.71 4.19
C SER A 246 18.17 2.99 3.69
N ASP A 247 18.45 4.17 3.16
CA ASP A 247 19.77 4.63 2.72
C ASP A 247 20.49 5.50 3.76
N ASP A 248 19.83 5.82 4.89
CA ASP A 248 20.46 6.57 5.99
C ASP A 248 21.21 5.62 6.94
N PRO A 249 22.53 5.81 7.13
CA PRO A 249 23.33 4.97 8.04
C PRO A 249 22.85 5.02 9.51
N ALA A 250 22.09 6.03 9.90
CA ALA A 250 21.55 6.15 11.25
C ALA A 250 20.31 5.25 11.46
N TYR A 251 19.57 4.92 10.37
CA TYR A 251 18.42 4.03 10.49
C TYR A 251 18.89 2.56 10.48
N PRO A 252 18.57 1.78 11.52
CA PRO A 252 19.10 0.42 11.65
C PRO A 252 18.68 -0.53 10.53
N GLU A 253 19.65 -1.13 9.87
CA GLU A 253 19.47 -2.05 8.74
C GLU A 253 18.48 -3.18 9.02
N LYS A 254 18.41 -3.69 10.24
CA LYS A 254 17.49 -4.77 10.62
C LYS A 254 16.01 -4.44 10.34
N TRP A 255 15.61 -3.18 10.53
CA TRP A 255 14.22 -2.75 10.29
C TRP A 255 13.97 -2.47 8.81
N ALA A 256 14.88 -1.78 8.13
CA ALA A 256 14.79 -1.61 6.69
C ALA A 256 14.76 -2.98 5.97
N SER A 257 15.66 -3.89 6.35
CA SER A 257 15.70 -5.27 5.81
C SER A 257 14.39 -6.03 6.04
N LEU A 258 13.80 -5.94 7.24
CA LEU A 258 12.52 -6.59 7.51
C LEU A 258 11.39 -5.96 6.70
N ALA A 259 11.33 -4.62 6.62
CA ALA A 259 10.32 -3.92 5.84
C ALA A 259 10.36 -4.30 4.34
N TYR A 260 11.55 -4.44 3.76
CA TYR A 260 11.68 -4.94 2.38
C TYR A 260 11.23 -6.40 2.25
N ARG A 261 11.58 -7.29 3.17
CA ARG A 261 11.13 -8.70 3.13
C ARG A 261 9.61 -8.81 3.22
N ILE A 262 8.98 -7.99 4.07
CA ILE A 262 7.51 -7.92 4.18
C ILE A 262 6.90 -7.48 2.85
N ALA A 263 7.38 -6.38 2.29
CA ALA A 263 6.86 -5.88 1.02
C ALA A 263 6.98 -6.90 -0.12
N MET A 264 8.14 -7.58 -0.24
CA MET A 264 8.33 -8.60 -1.27
C MET A 264 7.37 -9.77 -1.10
N ASN A 265 7.17 -10.24 0.12
CA ASN A 265 6.22 -11.31 0.40
C ASN A 265 4.78 -10.88 0.03
N TYR A 266 4.36 -9.70 0.46
CA TYR A 266 3.00 -9.21 0.24
C TYR A 266 2.71 -8.98 -1.24
N PHE A 267 3.65 -8.41 -1.99
CA PHE A 267 3.46 -8.16 -3.42
C PHE A 267 3.45 -9.45 -4.25
N VAL A 268 4.32 -10.41 -3.92
CA VAL A 268 4.29 -11.69 -4.62
C VAL A 268 3.09 -12.54 -4.20
N TYR A 269 2.66 -12.46 -2.95
CA TYR A 269 1.40 -13.05 -2.52
C TYR A 269 0.22 -12.52 -3.35
N ASP A 270 0.08 -11.19 -3.46
CA ASP A 270 -0.96 -10.53 -4.27
C ASP A 270 -0.96 -11.02 -5.74
N LEU A 271 0.23 -11.11 -6.35
CA LEU A 271 0.37 -11.52 -7.75
C LEU A 271 0.15 -13.03 -7.99
N THR A 272 0.06 -13.85 -6.94
CA THR A 272 0.01 -15.32 -7.06
C THR A 272 -1.22 -15.96 -6.42
N HIS A 273 -2.01 -15.22 -5.67
CA HIS A 273 -3.22 -15.67 -4.98
C HIS A 273 -4.42 -14.80 -5.32
#